data_0a0a0294c1628b3e9008492df9d502e6
#
_entry.id   0a0a0294c1628b3e9008492df9d502e6
#
_cell.length_a   1.000
_cell.length_b   1.000
_cell.length_c   1.000
_cell.angle_alpha   90.00
_cell.angle_beta   90.00
_cell.angle_gamma   90.00
#
_symmetry.space_group_name_H-M   'P 1'
#
loop_
_entity.id
_entity.type
_entity.pdbx_description
1 polymer ?
#
loop_
_entity_poly.entity_id
_entity_poly.type
_entity_poly.pdbx_seq_one_letter_code
_entity_poly.pdbx_strand_id
1 'polypeptide(L)'
;MIRKILIIIVLLFFACANSHKPKLTNIDILEFYDDLNSNDIIILDVRTSQERASGYINNSTHIDYYDDLFLEKVNLLNKESPIYIYCKIGGRSIKVAKKISELGFKNTYNLEGGFLKWTTNNLPFEFESEMKPDNLSQKYSKAHIDSLISLNNNTLIYISTKWCAPCREMNPLVESLEDEFSDHLKIINIDLDNNDFIKEMYKISSIPLFVLYRNDKEIWRKNGIIAFSDVADKL
;
A
#
# COMPACT_ATOMS: atom_id res chain seq x y z
N MET A 1 29.62 -38.93 -51.48
CA MET A 1 29.65 -37.62 -50.80
C MET A 1 28.19 -37.28 -50.40
N ILE A 2 27.83 -37.53 -49.13
CA ILE A 2 26.47 -37.32 -48.61
C ILE A 2 26.51 -36.01 -47.83
N ARG A 3 25.86 -34.98 -48.38
CA ARG A 3 25.71 -33.67 -47.71
C ARG A 3 24.63 -33.80 -46.62
N LYS A 4 25.03 -33.76 -45.35
CA LYS A 4 24.10 -33.66 -44.22
C LYS A 4 23.58 -32.22 -44.15
N ILE A 5 22.30 -32.06 -44.45
CA ILE A 5 21.59 -30.81 -44.23
C ILE A 5 21.19 -30.77 -42.76
N LEU A 6 21.79 -29.86 -42.00
CA LEU A 6 21.46 -29.60 -40.60
C LEU A 6 20.25 -28.66 -40.58
N ILE A 7 19.05 -29.17 -40.27
CA ILE A 7 17.86 -28.36 -40.10
C ILE A 7 17.90 -27.80 -38.66
N ILE A 8 18.21 -26.52 -38.54
CA ILE A 8 18.12 -25.79 -37.26
C ILE A 8 16.64 -25.42 -37.07
N ILE A 9 15.94 -26.15 -36.19
CA ILE A 9 14.60 -25.78 -35.74
C ILE A 9 14.76 -24.69 -34.70
N VAL A 10 14.52 -23.43 -35.12
CA VAL A 10 14.38 -22.29 -34.21
C VAL A 10 13.00 -22.36 -33.56
N LEU A 11 12.95 -22.90 -32.34
CA LEU A 11 11.77 -22.82 -31.49
C LEU A 11 11.59 -21.34 -31.04
N LEU A 12 10.76 -20.61 -31.76
CA LEU A 12 10.22 -19.34 -31.33
C LEU A 12 9.27 -19.61 -30.16
N PHE A 13 9.81 -19.49 -28.94
CA PHE A 13 8.98 -19.32 -27.75
C PHE A 13 8.25 -17.96 -27.86
N PHE A 14 7.05 -17.97 -28.46
CA PHE A 14 6.08 -16.93 -28.24
C PHE A 14 5.67 -16.99 -26.77
N ALA A 15 6.39 -16.27 -25.91
CA ALA A 15 5.89 -15.94 -24.62
C ALA A 15 4.63 -15.09 -24.84
N CYS A 16 3.45 -15.70 -24.75
CA CYS A 16 2.20 -14.97 -24.58
C CYS A 16 2.32 -14.20 -23.27
N ALA A 17 2.85 -12.98 -23.36
CA ALA A 17 2.64 -11.99 -22.33
C ALA A 17 1.12 -11.74 -22.35
N ASN A 18 0.40 -12.38 -21.42
CA ASN A 18 -0.96 -12.01 -21.10
C ASN A 18 -0.92 -10.56 -20.60
N SER A 19 -0.99 -9.61 -21.54
CA SER A 19 -1.25 -8.23 -21.21
C SER A 19 -2.69 -8.16 -20.70
N HIS A 20 -2.87 -8.36 -19.39
CA HIS A 20 -4.12 -8.02 -18.73
C HIS A 20 -4.33 -6.53 -18.97
N LYS A 21 -5.22 -6.19 -19.88
CA LYS A 21 -5.64 -4.80 -20.06
C LYS A 21 -6.26 -4.40 -18.72
N PRO A 22 -5.84 -3.27 -18.15
CA PRO A 22 -6.39 -2.77 -16.91
C PRO A 22 -7.92 -2.67 -17.05
N LYS A 23 -8.63 -3.32 -16.13
CA LYS A 23 -10.10 -3.35 -16.15
C LYS A 23 -10.61 -2.25 -15.23
N LEU A 24 -11.21 -1.24 -15.83
CA LEU A 24 -12.01 -0.25 -15.10
C LEU A 24 -13.47 -0.69 -15.11
N THR A 25 -14.06 -0.81 -13.92
CA THR A 25 -15.46 -1.18 -13.74
C THR A 25 -16.15 -0.15 -12.84
N ASN A 26 -17.33 0.32 -13.23
CA ASN A 26 -18.22 0.98 -12.30
C ASN A 26 -18.93 -0.12 -11.50
N ILE A 27 -18.97 0.06 -10.18
CA ILE A 27 -19.56 -0.91 -9.26
C ILE A 27 -20.70 -0.27 -8.48
N ASP A 28 -21.79 -1.01 -8.31
CA ASP A 28 -22.89 -0.60 -7.44
C ASP A 28 -22.46 -0.61 -5.97
N ILE A 29 -23.11 0.22 -5.18
CA ILE A 29 -22.77 0.39 -3.77
C ILE A 29 -22.98 -0.87 -2.93
N LEU A 30 -24.01 -1.66 -3.23
CA LEU A 30 -24.28 -2.89 -2.48
C LEU A 30 -23.29 -3.99 -2.85
N GLU A 31 -22.99 -4.12 -4.14
CA GLU A 31 -21.92 -5.02 -4.62
C GLU A 31 -20.57 -4.64 -3.98
N PHE A 32 -20.25 -3.34 -3.90
CA PHE A 32 -19.04 -2.88 -3.22
C PHE A 32 -19.04 -3.20 -1.72
N TYR A 33 -20.20 -3.04 -1.05
CA TYR A 33 -20.34 -3.35 0.37
C TYR A 33 -20.08 -4.84 0.67
N ASP A 34 -20.55 -5.72 -0.19
CA ASP A 34 -20.32 -7.16 -0.08
C ASP A 34 -18.83 -7.50 -0.26
N ASP A 35 -18.15 -6.79 -1.18
CA ASP A 35 -16.71 -6.97 -1.44
C ASP A 35 -15.81 -6.48 -0.29
N LEU A 36 -16.29 -5.59 0.60
CA LEU A 36 -15.51 -5.07 1.74
C LEU A 36 -15.01 -6.16 2.71
N ASN A 37 -15.66 -7.31 2.73
CA ASN A 37 -15.24 -8.45 3.56
C ASN A 37 -14.12 -9.27 2.91
N SER A 38 -13.71 -8.91 1.69
CA SER A 38 -12.59 -9.54 0.99
C SER A 38 -11.27 -9.05 1.59
N ASN A 39 -10.38 -9.95 1.92
CA ASN A 39 -9.02 -9.61 2.32
C ASN A 39 -8.24 -9.06 1.10
N ASP A 40 -7.33 -8.12 1.35
CA ASP A 40 -6.38 -7.58 0.36
C ASP A 40 -6.98 -6.64 -0.70
N ILE A 41 -7.97 -5.83 -0.33
CA ILE A 41 -8.49 -4.74 -1.18
C ILE A 41 -7.95 -3.38 -0.72
N ILE A 42 -7.90 -2.41 -1.64
CA ILE A 42 -7.63 -1.00 -1.33
C ILE A 42 -8.91 -0.20 -1.54
N ILE A 43 -9.35 0.50 -0.52
CA ILE A 43 -10.44 1.49 -0.62
C ILE A 43 -9.79 2.86 -0.66
N LEU A 44 -9.98 3.61 -1.74
CA LEU A 44 -9.36 4.91 -1.95
C LEU A 44 -10.41 6.04 -1.90
N ASP A 45 -10.35 6.84 -0.82
CA ASP A 45 -11.10 8.08 -0.69
C ASP A 45 -10.33 9.23 -1.35
N VAL A 46 -10.89 9.78 -2.43
CA VAL A 46 -10.29 10.91 -3.15
C VAL A 46 -11.01 12.24 -2.89
N ARG A 47 -11.73 12.33 -1.78
CA ARG A 47 -12.36 13.58 -1.32
C ARG A 47 -11.32 14.49 -0.68
N THR A 48 -11.69 15.76 -0.52
CA THR A 48 -10.88 16.69 0.28
C THR A 48 -10.89 16.29 1.76
N SER A 49 -9.88 16.74 2.52
CA SER A 49 -9.84 16.51 3.98
C SER A 49 -11.06 17.09 4.69
N GLN A 50 -11.59 18.23 4.22
CA GLN A 50 -12.82 18.82 4.75
C GLN A 50 -14.04 17.92 4.49
N GLU A 51 -14.16 17.32 3.31
CA GLU A 51 -15.26 16.39 3.01
C GLU A 51 -15.13 15.09 3.84
N ARG A 52 -13.91 14.62 4.05
CA ARG A 52 -13.63 13.41 4.84
C ARG A 52 -13.96 13.58 6.32
N ALA A 53 -13.76 14.77 6.88
CA ALA A 53 -14.11 15.09 8.28
C ALA A 53 -15.60 14.85 8.62
N SER A 54 -16.48 14.83 7.61
CA SER A 54 -17.89 14.48 7.79
C SER A 54 -18.18 12.96 7.83
N GLY A 55 -17.15 12.13 7.87
CA GLY A 55 -17.18 10.67 7.90
C GLY A 55 -16.59 10.04 6.64
N TYR A 56 -16.19 8.76 6.73
CA TYR A 56 -15.55 8.02 5.63
C TYR A 56 -15.84 6.51 5.74
N ILE A 57 -15.73 5.81 4.61
CA ILE A 57 -15.83 4.34 4.59
C ILE A 57 -14.65 3.74 5.35
N ASN A 58 -14.95 2.86 6.31
CA ASN A 58 -13.93 2.25 7.16
C ASN A 58 -12.77 1.64 6.34
N ASN A 59 -11.57 1.64 6.90
CA ASN A 59 -10.35 1.17 6.26
C ASN A 59 -10.00 1.86 4.93
N SER A 60 -10.58 3.05 4.63
CA SER A 60 -10.18 3.78 3.43
C SER A 60 -8.84 4.49 3.59
N THR A 61 -7.97 4.32 2.59
CA THR A 61 -6.82 5.18 2.32
C THR A 61 -7.33 6.53 1.84
N HIS A 62 -6.79 7.63 2.37
CA HIS A 62 -7.19 8.97 1.97
C HIS A 62 -6.07 9.69 1.20
N ILE A 63 -6.34 10.05 -0.04
CA ILE A 63 -5.46 10.90 -0.86
C ILE A 63 -6.34 11.95 -1.53
N ASP A 64 -6.22 13.21 -1.11
CA ASP A 64 -6.99 14.31 -1.68
C ASP A 64 -6.74 14.43 -3.18
N TYR A 65 -7.80 14.43 -3.98
CA TYR A 65 -7.74 14.57 -5.45
C TYR A 65 -6.95 15.82 -5.92
N TYR A 66 -6.94 16.87 -5.10
CA TYR A 66 -6.28 18.14 -5.39
C TYR A 66 -4.88 18.26 -4.80
N ASP A 67 -4.37 17.21 -4.15
CA ASP A 67 -3.00 17.15 -3.67
C ASP A 67 -2.01 17.14 -4.86
N ASP A 68 -1.03 18.02 -4.84
CA ASP A 68 0.00 18.12 -5.89
C ASP A 68 0.78 16.80 -6.05
N LEU A 69 0.93 16.04 -4.96
CA LEU A 69 1.61 14.74 -4.93
C LEU A 69 0.65 13.55 -5.12
N PHE A 70 -0.61 13.79 -5.54
CA PHE A 70 -1.65 12.76 -5.66
C PHE A 70 -1.16 11.50 -6.38
N LEU A 71 -0.58 11.65 -7.57
CA LEU A 71 -0.14 10.50 -8.38
C LEU A 71 1.07 9.78 -7.77
N GLU A 72 1.93 10.50 -7.10
CA GLU A 72 3.09 9.92 -6.42
C GLU A 72 2.63 9.05 -5.25
N LYS A 73 1.68 9.54 -4.45
CA LYS A 73 1.08 8.81 -3.33
C LYS A 73 0.31 7.59 -3.82
N VAL A 74 -0.52 7.73 -4.84
CA VAL A 74 -1.24 6.59 -5.45
C VAL A 74 -0.26 5.53 -5.97
N ASN A 75 0.87 5.93 -6.52
CA ASN A 75 1.88 5.02 -7.07
C ASN A 75 2.58 4.16 -5.98
N LEU A 76 2.46 4.54 -4.70
CA LEU A 76 2.94 3.79 -3.55
C LEU A 76 1.94 2.72 -3.06
N LEU A 77 0.73 2.68 -3.60
CA LEU A 77 -0.25 1.64 -3.28
C LEU A 77 0.08 0.34 -4.01
N ASN A 78 -0.31 -0.79 -3.43
CA ASN A 78 -0.09 -2.10 -4.04
C ASN A 78 -0.93 -2.26 -5.32
N LYS A 79 -0.29 -2.35 -6.47
CA LYS A 79 -0.96 -2.44 -7.78
C LYS A 79 -1.56 -3.80 -8.08
N GLU A 80 -1.17 -4.81 -7.31
CA GLU A 80 -1.71 -6.17 -7.45
C GLU A 80 -3.08 -6.30 -6.80
N SER A 81 -3.35 -5.53 -5.72
CA SER A 81 -4.61 -5.53 -4.99
C SER A 81 -5.71 -4.82 -5.78
N PRO A 82 -6.96 -5.32 -5.75
CA PRO A 82 -8.11 -4.58 -6.27
C PRO A 82 -8.25 -3.23 -5.58
N ILE A 83 -8.48 -2.16 -6.35
CA ILE A 83 -8.65 -0.81 -5.81
C ILE A 83 -10.04 -0.26 -6.10
N TYR A 84 -10.76 0.08 -5.04
CA TYR A 84 -12.11 0.65 -5.04
C TYR A 84 -12.04 2.13 -4.71
N ILE A 85 -12.50 2.97 -5.62
CA ILE A 85 -12.30 4.41 -5.54
C ILE A 85 -13.63 5.10 -5.37
N TYR A 86 -13.71 5.98 -4.39
CA TYR A 86 -14.88 6.83 -4.23
C TYR A 86 -14.52 8.30 -4.00
N CYS A 87 -15.46 9.17 -4.36
CA CYS A 87 -15.47 10.57 -3.95
C CYS A 87 -16.85 10.92 -3.40
N LYS A 88 -17.23 12.20 -3.39
CA LYS A 88 -18.56 12.60 -2.87
C LYS A 88 -19.71 11.99 -3.67
N ILE A 89 -19.68 12.08 -5.01
CA ILE A 89 -20.79 11.69 -5.92
C ILE A 89 -20.34 10.87 -7.15
N GLY A 90 -19.10 10.40 -7.23
CA GLY A 90 -18.59 9.59 -8.34
C GLY A 90 -17.81 10.35 -9.44
N GLY A 91 -17.90 11.67 -9.52
CA GLY A 91 -17.31 12.45 -10.64
C GLY A 91 -15.78 12.56 -10.60
N ARG A 92 -15.16 12.73 -9.44
CA ARG A 92 -13.68 12.72 -9.27
C ARG A 92 -13.14 11.30 -9.34
N SER A 93 -13.80 10.36 -8.66
CA SER A 93 -13.34 8.97 -8.57
C SER A 93 -13.28 8.28 -9.93
N ILE A 94 -14.23 8.51 -10.85
CA ILE A 94 -14.15 7.95 -12.21
C ILE A 94 -12.97 8.52 -13.01
N LYS A 95 -12.61 9.80 -12.83
CA LYS A 95 -11.43 10.40 -13.47
C LYS A 95 -10.15 9.78 -12.92
N VAL A 96 -10.08 9.60 -11.60
CA VAL A 96 -8.96 8.91 -10.93
C VAL A 96 -8.87 7.48 -11.42
N ALA A 97 -9.96 6.72 -11.42
CA ALA A 97 -9.98 5.33 -11.84
C ALA A 97 -9.44 5.14 -13.27
N LYS A 98 -9.79 6.04 -14.20
CA LYS A 98 -9.21 6.07 -15.55
C LYS A 98 -7.71 6.29 -15.51
N LYS A 99 -7.25 7.28 -14.75
CA LYS A 99 -5.83 7.65 -14.68
C LYS A 99 -4.97 6.54 -14.06
N ILE A 100 -5.42 5.93 -12.97
CA ILE A 100 -4.63 4.91 -12.28
C ILE A 100 -4.63 3.56 -13.00
N SER A 101 -5.66 3.25 -13.79
CA SER A 101 -5.64 2.07 -14.65
C SER A 101 -4.46 2.11 -15.62
N GLU A 102 -4.04 3.31 -16.06
CA GLU A 102 -2.86 3.53 -16.90
C GLU A 102 -1.54 3.36 -16.14
N LEU A 103 -1.56 3.46 -14.80
CA LEU A 103 -0.40 3.28 -13.92
C LEU A 103 -0.10 1.81 -13.59
N GLY A 104 -0.86 0.88 -14.14
CA GLY A 104 -0.64 -0.57 -14.00
C GLY A 104 -1.42 -1.23 -12.85
N PHE A 105 -2.43 -0.57 -12.27
CA PHE A 105 -3.37 -1.23 -11.37
C PHE A 105 -4.20 -2.24 -12.15
N LYS A 106 -4.23 -3.49 -11.69
CA LYS A 106 -4.86 -4.60 -12.42
C LYS A 106 -6.37 -4.52 -12.45
N ASN A 107 -6.98 -4.23 -11.31
CA ASN A 107 -8.40 -4.17 -11.13
C ASN A 107 -8.81 -2.86 -10.45
N THR A 108 -9.47 -1.98 -11.20
CA THR A 108 -9.85 -0.65 -10.74
C THR A 108 -11.37 -0.50 -10.78
N TYR A 109 -11.95 -0.18 -9.63
CA TYR A 109 -13.38 -0.03 -9.47
C TYR A 109 -13.73 1.39 -9.07
N ASN A 110 -14.75 1.96 -9.70
CA ASN A 110 -15.31 3.25 -9.31
C ASN A 110 -16.67 3.05 -8.64
N LEU A 111 -16.82 3.53 -7.40
CA LEU A 111 -18.07 3.45 -6.65
C LEU A 111 -19.09 4.46 -7.20
N GLU A 112 -20.15 3.98 -7.82
CA GLU A 112 -21.20 4.81 -8.38
C GLU A 112 -22.00 5.53 -7.30
N GLY A 113 -22.16 6.86 -7.46
CA GLY A 113 -22.84 7.72 -6.50
C GLY A 113 -21.98 8.12 -5.30
N GLY A 114 -20.80 7.51 -5.13
CA GLY A 114 -19.81 7.87 -4.11
C GLY A 114 -20.32 7.82 -2.68
N PHE A 115 -19.70 8.59 -1.79
CA PHE A 115 -20.02 8.63 -0.36
C PHE A 115 -21.45 9.10 -0.07
N LEU A 116 -22.04 9.95 -0.93
CA LEU A 116 -23.42 10.37 -0.76
C LEU A 116 -24.39 9.18 -0.90
N LYS A 117 -24.21 8.34 -1.92
CA LYS A 117 -25.04 7.15 -2.10
C LYS A 117 -24.80 6.15 -0.96
N TRP A 118 -23.56 6.06 -0.44
CA TRP A 118 -23.20 5.24 0.71
C TRP A 118 -24.05 5.60 1.95
N THR A 119 -24.03 6.87 2.32
CA THR A 119 -24.74 7.36 3.51
C THR A 119 -26.26 7.36 3.34
N THR A 120 -26.79 7.62 2.14
CA THR A 120 -28.23 7.55 1.89
C THR A 120 -28.80 6.14 1.90
N ASN A 121 -27.96 5.12 1.74
CA ASN A 121 -28.32 3.70 1.94
C ASN A 121 -28.06 3.23 3.38
N ASN A 122 -27.77 4.13 4.32
CA ASN A 122 -27.51 3.85 5.74
C ASN A 122 -26.39 2.81 5.95
N LEU A 123 -25.40 2.78 5.06
CA LEU A 123 -24.24 1.90 5.21
C LEU A 123 -23.27 2.46 6.26
N PRO A 124 -22.54 1.61 6.99
CA PRO A 124 -21.69 2.04 8.09
C PRO A 124 -20.52 2.89 7.61
N PHE A 125 -20.18 3.92 8.38
CA PHE A 125 -19.04 4.78 8.14
C PHE A 125 -18.47 5.28 9.47
N GLU A 126 -17.25 5.76 9.44
CA GLU A 126 -16.52 6.24 10.61
C GLU A 126 -16.22 7.73 10.51
N PHE A 127 -15.92 8.33 11.64
CA PHE A 127 -15.37 9.67 11.75
C PHE A 127 -13.89 9.58 12.17
N GLU A 128 -13.09 10.57 11.77
CA GLU A 128 -11.73 10.66 12.30
C GLU A 128 -11.81 10.87 13.82
N SER A 129 -11.41 9.86 14.57
CA SER A 129 -11.10 10.03 15.99
C SER A 129 -9.78 10.79 16.11
N GLU A 130 -9.61 11.58 17.17
CA GLU A 130 -8.31 12.17 17.48
C GLU A 130 -7.26 11.06 17.53
N MET A 131 -6.36 11.03 16.54
CA MET A 131 -5.31 10.03 16.48
C MET A 131 -4.41 10.22 17.70
N LYS A 132 -4.10 9.11 18.40
CA LYS A 132 -3.02 9.14 19.38
C LYS A 132 -1.77 9.70 18.73
N PRO A 133 -0.98 10.55 19.42
CA PRO A 133 0.29 11.02 18.88
C PRO A 133 1.15 9.80 18.55
N ASP A 134 1.34 9.59 17.26
CA ASP A 134 2.20 8.53 16.75
C ASP A 134 3.66 9.02 16.70
N ASN A 135 4.59 8.08 16.89
CA ASN A 135 6.03 8.35 16.80
C ASN A 135 6.49 8.63 15.35
N LEU A 136 5.58 8.83 14.41
CA LEU A 136 5.85 9.02 12.97
C LEU A 136 6.38 10.43 12.61
N SER A 137 6.53 11.35 13.57
CA SER A 137 7.04 12.71 13.28
C SER A 137 8.56 12.78 13.23
N GLN A 138 9.29 11.71 13.52
CA GLN A 138 10.75 11.70 13.57
C GLN A 138 11.35 11.83 12.17
N LYS A 139 12.29 12.79 12.02
CA LYS A 139 13.14 12.90 10.85
C LYS A 139 14.43 12.11 11.06
N TYR A 140 14.76 11.30 10.09
CA TYR A 140 15.98 10.52 10.08
C TYR A 140 16.99 11.11 9.07
N SER A 141 18.26 10.81 9.27
CA SER A 141 19.28 10.90 8.21
C SER A 141 19.73 9.48 7.86
N LYS A 142 20.32 9.30 6.67
CA LYS A 142 20.90 8.00 6.29
C LYS A 142 21.88 7.50 7.34
N ALA A 143 22.81 8.36 7.80
CA ALA A 143 23.81 7.99 8.81
C ALA A 143 23.16 7.57 10.14
N HIS A 144 22.03 8.19 10.53
CA HIS A 144 21.33 7.82 11.76
C HIS A 144 20.69 6.42 11.61
N ILE A 145 20.04 6.11 10.48
CA ILE A 145 19.47 4.78 10.22
C ILE A 145 20.58 3.72 10.19
N ASP A 146 21.66 3.97 9.45
CA ASP A 146 22.82 3.06 9.37
C ASP A 146 23.38 2.78 10.79
N SER A 147 23.50 3.82 11.63
CA SER A 147 23.96 3.69 13.02
C SER A 147 23.00 2.83 13.86
N LEU A 148 21.67 3.04 13.74
CA LEU A 148 20.69 2.26 14.47
C LEU A 148 20.71 0.79 14.07
N ILE A 149 20.91 0.50 12.78
CA ILE A 149 21.06 -0.87 12.28
C ILE A 149 22.33 -1.51 12.87
N SER A 150 23.49 -0.79 12.84
CA SER A 150 24.77 -1.32 13.31
C SER A 150 24.87 -1.51 14.83
N LEU A 151 24.07 -0.78 15.60
CA LEU A 151 24.04 -0.89 17.06
C LEU A 151 23.19 -2.08 17.57
N ASN A 152 22.39 -2.70 16.70
CA ASN A 152 21.45 -3.75 17.09
C ASN A 152 21.65 -5.02 16.26
N ASN A 153 21.60 -6.19 16.92
CA ASN A 153 21.73 -7.47 16.23
C ASN A 153 20.62 -7.72 15.23
N ASN A 154 19.38 -7.39 15.62
CA ASN A 154 18.23 -7.45 14.71
C ASN A 154 17.52 -6.08 14.69
N THR A 155 17.24 -5.59 13.49
CA THR A 155 16.51 -4.33 13.29
C THR A 155 15.43 -4.52 12.24
N LEU A 156 14.18 -4.23 12.61
CA LEU A 156 13.06 -4.16 11.68
C LEU A 156 12.81 -2.70 11.30
N ILE A 157 12.99 -2.37 10.03
CA ILE A 157 12.55 -1.10 9.47
C ILE A 157 11.10 -1.28 9.01
N TYR A 158 10.21 -0.43 9.52
CA TYR A 158 8.83 -0.34 9.09
C TYR A 158 8.59 1.02 8.44
N ILE A 159 8.28 1.04 7.15
CA ILE A 159 8.06 2.26 6.38
C ILE A 159 6.57 2.37 6.05
N SER A 160 5.98 3.47 6.48
CA SER A 160 4.54 3.71 6.39
C SER A 160 4.22 5.18 6.12
N THR A 161 2.93 5.52 6.02
CA THR A 161 2.41 6.89 6.03
C THR A 161 1.08 6.92 6.76
N LYS A 162 0.67 8.08 7.25
CA LYS A 162 -0.59 8.25 7.99
C LYS A 162 -1.84 8.01 7.14
N TRP A 163 -1.78 8.35 5.86
CA TRP A 163 -2.91 8.22 4.93
C TRP A 163 -3.12 6.78 4.40
N CYS A 164 -2.15 5.89 4.58
CA CYS A 164 -2.18 4.52 4.09
C CYS A 164 -2.98 3.61 5.02
N ALA A 165 -4.16 3.13 4.60
CA ALA A 165 -4.99 2.25 5.40
C ALA A 165 -4.32 0.90 5.73
N PRO A 166 -3.71 0.16 4.77
CA PRO A 166 -2.99 -1.06 5.09
C PRO A 166 -1.84 -0.85 6.10
N CYS A 167 -1.23 0.35 6.10
CA CYS A 167 -0.20 0.67 7.10
C CYS A 167 -0.83 0.76 8.51
N ARG A 168 -1.99 1.42 8.65
CA ARG A 168 -2.67 1.49 9.95
C ARG A 168 -3.09 0.12 10.49
N GLU A 169 -3.46 -0.81 9.61
CA GLU A 169 -3.78 -2.19 10.00
C GLU A 169 -2.57 -2.94 10.57
N MET A 170 -1.36 -2.54 10.17
CA MET A 170 -0.12 -3.17 10.66
C MET A 170 0.35 -2.62 12.02
N ASN A 171 -0.14 -1.46 12.47
CA ASN A 171 0.31 -0.87 13.72
C ASN A 171 0.16 -1.81 14.94
N PRO A 172 -0.99 -2.49 15.17
CA PRO A 172 -1.12 -3.42 16.30
C PRO A 172 -0.13 -4.60 16.23
N LEU A 173 0.18 -5.07 15.01
CA LEU A 173 1.16 -6.14 14.82
C LEU A 173 2.57 -5.65 15.15
N VAL A 174 2.92 -4.43 14.72
CA VAL A 174 4.22 -3.82 15.00
C VAL A 174 4.38 -3.59 16.51
N GLU A 175 3.35 -3.08 17.18
CA GLU A 175 3.33 -2.95 18.65
C GLU A 175 3.52 -4.31 19.34
N SER A 176 2.84 -5.37 18.87
CA SER A 176 2.99 -6.72 19.43
C SER A 176 4.40 -7.29 19.24
N LEU A 177 5.05 -7.02 18.09
CA LEU A 177 6.44 -7.42 17.85
C LEU A 177 7.40 -6.65 18.75
N GLU A 178 7.15 -5.34 18.98
CA GLU A 178 7.96 -4.52 19.87
C GLU A 178 7.86 -5.01 21.33
N ASP A 179 6.65 -5.35 21.78
CA ASP A 179 6.42 -5.84 23.13
C ASP A 179 7.06 -7.22 23.37
N GLU A 180 6.91 -8.15 22.43
CA GLU A 180 7.39 -9.54 22.59
C GLU A 180 8.90 -9.68 22.42
N PHE A 181 9.50 -8.86 21.53
CA PHE A 181 10.92 -8.98 21.19
C PHE A 181 11.76 -7.76 21.62
N SER A 182 11.30 -6.97 22.62
CA SER A 182 11.95 -5.74 23.10
C SER A 182 13.45 -5.87 23.40
N ASP A 183 13.89 -7.05 23.88
CA ASP A 183 15.26 -7.30 24.29
C ASP A 183 16.23 -7.59 23.14
N HIS A 184 15.71 -7.97 21.95
CA HIS A 184 16.56 -8.45 20.85
C HIS A 184 16.09 -8.04 19.45
N LEU A 185 15.03 -7.23 19.33
CA LEU A 185 14.59 -6.61 18.09
C LEU A 185 14.45 -5.11 18.29
N LYS A 186 15.18 -4.33 17.53
CA LYS A 186 14.95 -2.89 17.40
C LYS A 186 13.98 -2.63 16.26
N ILE A 187 12.85 -1.97 16.54
CA ILE A 187 11.94 -1.51 15.49
C ILE A 187 12.17 -0.03 15.22
N ILE A 188 12.25 0.36 13.94
CA ILE A 188 12.39 1.73 13.48
C ILE A 188 11.21 2.03 12.57
N ASN A 189 10.28 2.83 13.06
CA ASN A 189 9.14 3.31 12.29
C ASN A 189 9.52 4.57 11.51
N ILE A 190 9.39 4.53 10.20
CA ILE A 190 9.74 5.65 9.32
C ILE A 190 8.51 6.12 8.56
N ASP A 191 8.11 7.36 8.81
CA ASP A 191 7.10 8.04 7.99
C ASP A 191 7.74 8.54 6.69
N LEU A 192 7.28 8.01 5.57
CA LEU A 192 7.81 8.36 4.25
C LEU A 192 7.53 9.83 3.89
N ASP A 193 6.40 10.40 4.34
CA ASP A 193 6.06 11.81 4.05
C ASP A 193 7.04 12.79 4.70
N ASN A 194 7.71 12.40 5.79
CA ASN A 194 8.70 13.20 6.49
C ASN A 194 10.16 12.88 6.12
N ASN A 195 10.38 11.82 5.30
CA ASN A 195 11.70 11.27 5.02
C ASN A 195 11.83 10.86 3.54
N ASP A 196 11.70 11.79 2.61
CA ASP A 196 11.62 11.52 1.14
C ASP A 196 12.77 10.68 0.59
N PHE A 197 14.01 10.88 1.10
CA PHE A 197 15.19 10.15 0.65
C PHE A 197 15.09 8.63 0.86
N ILE A 198 14.21 8.19 1.75
CA ILE A 198 13.95 6.78 2.06
C ILE A 198 13.40 6.04 0.84
N LYS A 199 12.63 6.72 -0.01
CA LYS A 199 12.05 6.13 -1.22
C LYS A 199 13.12 5.54 -2.14
N GLU A 200 14.19 6.30 -2.38
CA GLU A 200 15.33 5.84 -3.18
C GLU A 200 16.20 4.85 -2.43
N MET A 201 16.52 5.14 -1.15
CA MET A 201 17.39 4.32 -0.31
C MET A 201 16.88 2.87 -0.22
N TYR A 202 15.58 2.67 -0.02
CA TYR A 202 14.96 1.35 0.10
C TYR A 202 14.34 0.85 -1.20
N LYS A 203 14.40 1.62 -2.30
CA LYS A 203 13.78 1.30 -3.60
C LYS A 203 12.30 0.94 -3.43
N ILE A 204 11.56 1.80 -2.76
CA ILE A 204 10.19 1.55 -2.36
C ILE A 204 9.29 1.49 -3.59
N SER A 205 8.64 0.35 -3.81
CA SER A 205 7.63 0.15 -4.85
C SER A 205 6.21 0.29 -4.32
N SER A 206 5.98 -0.08 -3.07
CA SER A 206 4.69 0.09 -2.37
C SER A 206 4.87 0.07 -0.85
N ILE A 207 3.86 0.60 -0.14
CA ILE A 207 3.78 0.62 1.32
C ILE A 207 2.54 -0.16 1.80
N PRO A 208 2.57 -0.68 3.05
CA PRO A 208 3.71 -0.68 3.97
C PRO A 208 4.90 -1.49 3.43
N LEU A 209 6.11 -1.13 3.85
CA LEU A 209 7.31 -1.92 3.57
C LEU A 209 7.99 -2.30 4.89
N PHE A 210 8.30 -3.58 5.02
CA PHE A 210 9.07 -4.14 6.12
C PHE A 210 10.42 -4.62 5.62
N VAL A 211 11.50 -4.29 6.33
CA VAL A 211 12.87 -4.75 6.01
C VAL A 211 13.55 -5.19 7.30
N LEU A 212 13.91 -6.47 7.38
CA LEU A 212 14.57 -7.03 8.55
C LEU A 212 16.08 -7.16 8.29
N TYR A 213 16.86 -6.59 9.19
CA TYR A 213 18.32 -6.68 9.24
C TYR A 213 18.75 -7.59 10.37
N ARG A 214 19.82 -8.35 10.14
CA ARG A 214 20.57 -9.08 11.16
C ARG A 214 22.06 -8.85 10.94
N ASN A 215 22.77 -8.33 11.97
CA ASN A 215 24.19 -8.00 11.91
C ASN A 215 24.51 -7.18 10.63
N ASP A 216 23.84 -6.05 10.45
CA ASP A 216 23.97 -5.10 9.33
C ASP A 216 23.58 -5.63 7.95
N LYS A 217 23.09 -6.86 7.85
CA LYS A 217 22.67 -7.46 6.57
C LYS A 217 21.17 -7.54 6.47
N GLU A 218 20.61 -7.06 5.37
CA GLU A 218 19.20 -7.30 5.04
C GLU A 218 19.00 -8.82 4.83
N ILE A 219 18.15 -9.44 5.65
CA ILE A 219 17.85 -10.88 5.58
C ILE A 219 16.45 -11.16 5.04
N TRP A 220 15.56 -10.16 5.09
CA TRP A 220 14.21 -10.32 4.62
C TRP A 220 13.57 -8.96 4.33
N ARG A 221 12.65 -8.97 3.36
CA ARG A 221 11.85 -7.80 2.97
C ARG A 221 10.48 -8.23 2.49
N LYS A 222 9.45 -7.47 2.83
CA LYS A 222 8.09 -7.68 2.30
C LYS A 222 7.32 -6.37 2.21
N ASN A 223 6.59 -6.18 1.11
CA ASN A 223 5.62 -5.12 0.93
C ASN A 223 4.22 -5.62 1.30
N GLY A 224 3.35 -4.71 1.76
CA GLY A 224 1.96 -5.01 2.09
C GLY A 224 1.78 -5.64 3.47
N ILE A 225 0.65 -6.28 3.67
CA ILE A 225 0.27 -6.92 4.93
C ILE A 225 1.17 -8.12 5.22
N ILE A 226 1.59 -8.23 6.48
CA ILE A 226 2.41 -9.34 6.97
C ILE A 226 1.74 -10.04 8.14
N ALA A 227 2.10 -11.30 8.37
CA ALA A 227 1.74 -12.02 9.59
C ALA A 227 2.83 -11.85 10.66
N PHE A 228 2.48 -12.02 11.94
CA PHE A 228 3.44 -12.00 13.04
C PHE A 228 4.60 -12.98 12.83
N SER A 229 4.29 -14.21 12.39
CA SER A 229 5.27 -15.26 12.08
C SER A 229 6.23 -14.89 10.94
N ASP A 230 5.86 -13.98 10.03
CA ASP A 230 6.75 -13.52 8.95
C ASP A 230 8.05 -12.90 9.50
N VAL A 231 7.98 -12.32 10.69
CA VAL A 231 9.13 -11.72 11.40
C VAL A 231 9.64 -12.65 12.50
N ALA A 232 8.73 -13.16 13.37
CA ALA A 232 9.08 -13.97 14.54
C ALA A 232 9.91 -15.20 14.19
N ASP A 233 9.56 -15.93 13.11
CA ASP A 233 10.30 -17.13 12.68
C ASP A 233 11.72 -16.82 12.15
N LYS A 234 12.08 -15.54 12.05
CA LYS A 234 13.38 -15.07 11.57
C LYS A 234 14.25 -14.44 12.67
N LEU A 235 13.74 -14.31 13.88
CA LEU A 235 14.49 -13.80 15.03
C LEU A 235 15.16 -14.92 15.79
#